data_e5eb7f5ad1acd7cac3f2dbbf79d45117
#
_entry.id   e5eb7f5ad1acd7cac3f2dbbf79d45117
#
_cell.length_a   1.000
_cell.length_b   1.000
_cell.length_c   1.000
_cell.angle_alpha   90.00
_cell.angle_beta   90.00
_cell.angle_gamma   90.00
#
_symmetry.space_group_name_H-M   'P 1'
#
loop_
_entity.id
_entity.type
_entity.pdbx_description
1 polymer ?
#
loop_
_entity_poly.entity_id
_entity_poly.type
_entity_poly.pdbx_seq_one_letter_code
_entity_poly.pdbx_strand_id
1 'polypeptide(L)'
;GFSFLTGADDTGFYRNDLTWYTQVAFDSAQLARPLSVDKTPIFRHRIQLLPGMQHHITYGLTTPWLKQFVRNPYPKTVLWEDFEMDGRHRSGFYNLQVLARPSESRTYYEMDIDKNVVSIKVSNVDYTTILKDKQWGIDLKFNRSYSVATGGRLRVYLNDQLVNLNEPVTIMVNGKQVFHGIAKADLQAMVNSCAEYFDPCRVYPVAIDLAY
;
A
#
# COMPACT_ATOMS: atom_id res chain seq x y z
N GLY A 1 -9.15 -6.07 4.00
CA GLY A 1 -10.23 -6.07 2.99
C GLY A 1 -10.81 -4.69 2.75
N PHE A 2 -11.36 -4.47 1.60
CA PHE A 2 -12.07 -3.25 1.20
C PHE A 2 -13.49 -3.61 0.78
N SER A 3 -14.50 -2.94 1.32
CA SER A 3 -15.91 -3.15 0.95
C SER A 3 -16.52 -1.80 0.55
N PHE A 4 -17.02 -1.73 -0.67
CA PHE A 4 -17.70 -0.57 -1.22
C PHE A 4 -19.14 -0.95 -1.57
N LEU A 5 -20.10 -0.23 -1.02
CA LEU A 5 -21.53 -0.43 -1.27
C LEU A 5 -22.11 0.86 -1.84
N THR A 6 -22.92 0.73 -2.89
CA THR A 6 -23.63 1.86 -3.52
C THR A 6 -25.07 1.46 -3.76
N GLY A 7 -26.01 2.38 -3.57
CA GLY A 7 -27.39 2.18 -3.99
C GLY A 7 -27.50 2.14 -5.51
N ALA A 8 -28.20 1.14 -6.05
CA ALA A 8 -28.39 1.01 -7.50
C ALA A 8 -29.22 2.16 -8.09
N ASP A 9 -30.06 2.79 -7.27
CA ASP A 9 -30.94 3.89 -7.66
C ASP A 9 -30.38 5.27 -7.25
N ASP A 10 -29.11 5.31 -6.77
CA ASP A 10 -28.39 6.57 -6.51
C ASP A 10 -27.90 7.16 -7.84
N THR A 11 -28.64 8.12 -8.35
CA THR A 11 -28.33 8.81 -9.61
C THR A 11 -27.65 10.16 -9.38
N GLY A 12 -27.54 10.60 -8.14
CA GLY A 12 -27.03 11.91 -7.76
C GLY A 12 -25.56 11.91 -7.35
N PHE A 13 -25.24 11.28 -6.24
CA PHE A 13 -23.91 11.36 -5.61
C PHE A 13 -22.96 10.23 -6.03
N TYR A 14 -23.40 8.97 -5.91
CA TYR A 14 -22.58 7.80 -6.22
C TYR A 14 -23.19 7.03 -7.37
N ARG A 15 -23.12 7.62 -8.54
CA ARG A 15 -23.70 7.04 -9.76
C ARG A 15 -23.13 5.64 -10.03
N ASN A 16 -23.94 4.79 -10.64
CA ASN A 16 -23.59 3.40 -10.96
C ASN A 16 -22.31 3.28 -11.81
N ASP A 17 -22.07 4.25 -12.70
CA ASP A 17 -20.86 4.28 -13.52
C ASP A 17 -19.60 4.48 -12.69
N LEU A 18 -19.62 5.30 -11.62
CA LEU A 18 -18.47 5.47 -10.70
C LEU A 18 -18.14 4.15 -9.99
N THR A 19 -19.17 3.41 -9.57
CA THR A 19 -19.01 2.09 -8.96
C THR A 19 -18.37 1.10 -9.92
N TRP A 20 -18.77 1.11 -11.18
CA TRP A 20 -18.18 0.25 -12.21
C TRP A 20 -16.69 0.56 -12.44
N TYR A 21 -16.30 1.83 -12.56
CA TYR A 21 -14.89 2.21 -12.70
C TYR A 21 -14.06 1.81 -11.49
N THR A 22 -14.64 1.92 -10.28
CA THR A 22 -13.99 1.47 -9.04
C THR A 22 -13.77 -0.04 -9.08
N GLN A 23 -14.77 -0.83 -9.49
CA GLN A 23 -14.65 -2.29 -9.64
C GLN A 23 -13.53 -2.64 -10.62
N VAL A 24 -13.53 -2.03 -11.81
CA VAL A 24 -12.49 -2.29 -12.84
C VAL A 24 -11.08 -1.98 -12.32
N ALA A 25 -10.92 -0.90 -11.55
CA ALA A 25 -9.62 -0.53 -10.99
C ALA A 25 -9.12 -1.57 -9.97
N PHE A 26 -9.99 -2.03 -9.07
CA PHE A 26 -9.64 -3.07 -8.08
C PHE A 26 -9.38 -4.42 -8.72
N ASP A 27 -10.19 -4.84 -9.69
CA ASP A 27 -10.00 -6.10 -10.42
C ASP A 27 -8.67 -6.09 -11.19
N SER A 28 -8.34 -4.97 -11.83
CA SER A 28 -7.07 -4.81 -12.55
C SER A 28 -5.86 -4.90 -11.61
N ALA A 29 -5.94 -4.27 -10.44
CA ALA A 29 -4.89 -4.36 -9.43
C ALA A 29 -4.71 -5.80 -8.90
N GLN A 30 -5.81 -6.50 -8.67
CA GLN A 30 -5.79 -7.90 -8.24
C GLN A 30 -5.22 -8.83 -9.32
N LEU A 31 -5.55 -8.61 -10.58
CA LEU A 31 -5.01 -9.39 -11.70
C LEU A 31 -3.52 -9.17 -11.89
N ALA A 32 -3.05 -7.93 -11.72
CA ALA A 32 -1.64 -7.58 -11.85
C ALA A 32 -0.78 -8.24 -10.78
N ARG A 33 -1.27 -8.32 -9.54
CA ARG A 33 -0.56 -8.94 -8.42
C ARG A 33 -1.53 -9.64 -7.46
N PRO A 34 -1.96 -10.88 -7.76
CA PRO A 34 -2.99 -11.56 -6.96
C PRO A 34 -2.48 -12.04 -5.59
N LEU A 35 -1.21 -12.46 -5.52
CA LEU A 35 -0.63 -13.08 -4.34
C LEU A 35 0.65 -12.39 -3.87
N SER A 36 0.83 -12.37 -2.55
CA SER A 36 2.07 -12.01 -1.88
C SER A 36 3.14 -13.12 -2.02
N VAL A 37 4.34 -12.87 -1.50
CA VAL A 37 5.43 -13.85 -1.45
C VAL A 37 5.01 -15.12 -0.69
N ASP A 38 4.26 -14.97 0.41
CA ASP A 38 3.74 -16.07 1.23
C ASP A 38 2.45 -16.71 0.69
N LYS A 39 2.09 -16.41 -0.58
CA LYS A 39 0.92 -16.94 -1.29
C LYS A 39 -0.43 -16.51 -0.69
N THR A 40 -0.45 -15.48 0.14
CA THR A 40 -1.71 -14.90 0.61
C THR A 40 -2.25 -13.86 -0.38
N PRO A 41 -3.58 -13.72 -0.54
CA PRO A 41 -4.17 -12.69 -1.40
C PRO A 41 -3.81 -11.29 -0.91
N ILE A 42 -3.26 -10.44 -1.78
CA ILE A 42 -2.91 -9.05 -1.46
C ILE A 42 -4.16 -8.18 -1.42
N PHE A 43 -4.97 -8.25 -2.48
CA PHE A 43 -6.17 -7.45 -2.61
C PHE A 43 -7.40 -8.30 -2.27
N ARG A 44 -8.15 -7.86 -1.25
CA ARG A 44 -9.44 -8.44 -0.89
C ARG A 44 -10.46 -7.34 -0.93
N HIS A 45 -11.30 -7.35 -1.95
CA HIS A 45 -12.33 -6.34 -2.15
C HIS A 45 -13.68 -6.95 -2.47
N ARG A 46 -14.71 -6.20 -2.14
CA ARG A 46 -16.08 -6.46 -2.51
C ARG A 46 -16.74 -5.15 -2.87
N ILE A 47 -17.30 -5.09 -4.07
CA ILE A 47 -18.04 -3.93 -4.57
C ILE A 47 -19.42 -4.39 -4.97
N GLN A 48 -20.46 -3.75 -4.46
CA GLN A 48 -21.84 -4.16 -4.68
C GLN A 48 -22.74 -2.96 -4.93
N LEU A 49 -23.60 -3.09 -5.94
CA LEU A 49 -24.78 -2.26 -6.14
C LEU A 49 -25.96 -2.88 -5.40
N LEU A 50 -26.63 -2.11 -4.56
CA LEU A 50 -27.78 -2.54 -3.77
C LEU A 50 -29.07 -2.13 -4.46
N PRO A 51 -29.85 -3.09 -5.02
CA PRO A 51 -31.12 -2.79 -5.69
C PRO A 51 -32.12 -2.12 -4.74
N GLY A 52 -32.90 -1.16 -5.25
CA GLY A 52 -33.91 -0.43 -4.49
C GLY A 52 -33.36 0.57 -3.47
N MET A 53 -32.05 0.79 -3.45
CA MET A 53 -31.42 1.74 -2.56
C MET A 53 -30.95 2.96 -3.34
N GLN A 54 -31.17 4.14 -2.74
CA GLN A 54 -30.60 5.41 -3.18
C GLN A 54 -29.32 5.71 -2.40
N HIS A 55 -29.09 6.97 -2.01
CA HIS A 55 -27.93 7.40 -1.24
C HIS A 55 -27.85 6.76 0.16
N HIS A 56 -28.97 6.33 0.70
CA HIS A 56 -29.04 5.67 2.01
C HIS A 56 -28.69 4.19 1.91
N ILE A 57 -27.55 3.78 2.46
CA ILE A 57 -27.08 2.40 2.49
C ILE A 57 -27.06 1.86 3.92
N THR A 58 -27.32 0.57 4.05
CA THR A 58 -27.17 -0.14 5.33
C THR A 58 -25.79 -0.74 5.47
N TYR A 59 -25.15 -0.51 6.62
CA TYR A 59 -23.84 -1.08 6.92
C TYR A 59 -23.90 -2.56 7.33
N GLY A 60 -25.09 -3.14 7.44
CA GLY A 60 -25.28 -4.52 7.90
C GLY A 60 -24.57 -5.59 7.09
N LEU A 61 -24.26 -5.31 5.83
CA LEU A 61 -23.52 -6.25 4.95
C LEU A 61 -21.99 -6.10 5.04
N THR A 62 -21.50 -4.91 5.36
CA THR A 62 -20.06 -4.60 5.34
C THR A 62 -19.33 -5.16 6.56
N THR A 63 -19.87 -4.94 7.74
CA THR A 63 -19.23 -5.36 9.02
C THR A 63 -19.03 -6.87 9.12
N PRO A 64 -20.03 -7.74 8.85
CA PRO A 64 -19.83 -9.19 8.87
C PRO A 64 -18.80 -9.67 7.86
N TRP A 65 -18.72 -9.02 6.69
CA TRP A 65 -17.72 -9.37 5.68
C TRP A 65 -16.31 -8.96 6.11
N LEU A 66 -16.12 -7.76 6.65
CA LEU A 66 -14.81 -7.27 7.13
C LEU A 66 -14.30 -8.08 8.33
N LYS A 67 -15.19 -8.54 9.22
CA LYS A 67 -14.84 -9.39 10.38
C LYS A 67 -14.22 -10.74 10.02
N GLN A 68 -14.34 -11.18 8.75
CA GLN A 68 -13.72 -12.40 8.27
C GLN A 68 -12.20 -12.28 8.07
N PHE A 69 -11.67 -11.05 8.12
CA PHE A 69 -10.27 -10.77 7.86
C PHE A 69 -9.56 -10.25 9.10
N VAL A 70 -8.45 -10.89 9.42
CA VAL A 70 -7.52 -10.40 10.43
C VAL A 70 -6.41 -9.62 9.71
N ARG A 71 -6.07 -8.46 10.24
CA ARG A 71 -4.93 -7.68 9.73
C ARG A 71 -3.63 -8.45 10.01
N ASN A 72 -2.82 -8.68 8.97
CA ASN A 72 -1.42 -9.06 9.16
C ASN A 72 -0.61 -7.78 9.41
N PRO A 73 -0.01 -7.58 10.61
CA PRO A 73 0.80 -6.40 10.89
C PRO A 73 2.18 -6.46 10.21
N TYR A 74 2.64 -7.65 9.79
CA TYR A 74 3.95 -7.91 9.20
C TYR A 74 3.85 -8.57 7.82
N PRO A 75 3.24 -7.89 6.83
CA PRO A 75 3.11 -8.45 5.50
C PRO A 75 4.49 -8.55 4.84
N LYS A 76 4.76 -9.70 4.19
CA LYS A 76 5.99 -9.92 3.43
C LYS A 76 5.94 -9.32 2.02
N THR A 77 4.79 -8.84 1.59
CA THR A 77 4.60 -8.05 0.37
C THR A 77 3.88 -6.77 0.71
N VAL A 78 4.45 -5.66 0.33
CA VAL A 78 3.87 -4.33 0.49
C VAL A 78 3.82 -3.65 -0.87
N LEU A 79 2.65 -3.20 -1.27
CA LEU A 79 2.43 -2.39 -2.46
C LEU A 79 1.83 -1.06 -2.01
N TRP A 80 2.53 0.03 -2.28
CA TRP A 80 2.12 1.35 -1.82
C TRP A 80 2.41 2.42 -2.86
N GLU A 81 1.38 3.14 -3.29
CA GLU A 81 1.52 4.35 -4.07
C GLU A 81 1.34 5.55 -3.15
N ASP A 82 2.42 6.31 -2.97
CA ASP A 82 2.42 7.52 -2.19
C ASP A 82 2.20 8.71 -3.12
N PHE A 83 1.16 9.47 -2.83
CA PHE A 83 0.79 10.69 -3.53
C PHE A 83 0.24 11.69 -2.53
N GLU A 84 0.28 12.94 -2.90
CA GLU A 84 -0.28 14.00 -2.08
C GLU A 84 -1.79 13.79 -1.90
N MET A 85 -2.21 13.69 -0.65
CA MET A 85 -3.59 13.58 -0.25
C MET A 85 -3.80 14.57 0.90
N ASP A 86 -4.79 15.42 0.81
CA ASP A 86 -5.06 16.46 1.82
C ASP A 86 -3.88 17.46 2.00
N GLY A 87 -3.11 17.75 0.95
CA GLY A 87 -1.91 18.60 1.03
C GLY A 87 -0.74 17.91 1.75
N ARG A 88 -0.79 16.60 1.95
CA ARG A 88 0.25 15.85 2.67
C ARG A 88 0.54 14.51 2.01
N HIS A 89 1.80 14.18 2.00
CA HIS A 89 2.26 12.83 1.75
C HIS A 89 2.28 12.02 3.05
N ARG A 90 2.18 10.70 2.95
CA ARG A 90 2.37 9.82 4.10
C ARG A 90 3.85 9.60 4.35
N SER A 91 4.25 9.60 5.63
CA SER A 91 5.63 9.34 6.03
C SER A 91 6.04 7.88 5.89
N GLY A 92 5.08 6.94 5.93
CA GLY A 92 5.38 5.53 5.84
C GLY A 92 4.16 4.63 5.66
N PHE A 93 4.43 3.38 5.33
CA PHE A 93 3.42 2.34 5.16
C PHE A 93 3.98 0.98 5.57
N TYR A 94 3.33 0.32 6.52
CA TYR A 94 3.83 -0.90 7.18
C TYR A 94 5.23 -0.70 7.76
N ASN A 95 6.22 -1.45 7.29
CA ASN A 95 7.60 -1.41 7.74
C ASN A 95 8.52 -0.54 6.85
N LEU A 96 7.94 0.27 5.96
CA LEU A 96 8.65 1.26 5.16
C LEU A 96 8.37 2.67 5.68
N GLN A 97 9.42 3.48 5.86
CA GLN A 97 9.32 4.91 6.15
C GLN A 97 10.11 5.69 5.10
N VAL A 98 9.53 6.75 4.57
CA VAL A 98 10.17 7.64 3.60
C VAL A 98 10.89 8.73 4.36
N LEU A 99 12.23 8.75 4.26
CA LEU A 99 13.10 9.77 4.87
C LEU A 99 13.37 10.94 3.92
N ALA A 100 13.46 10.64 2.62
CA ALA A 100 13.53 11.64 1.56
C ALA A 100 12.86 11.09 0.31
N ARG A 101 12.00 11.89 -0.30
CA ARG A 101 11.30 11.52 -1.53
C ARG A 101 12.22 11.60 -2.73
N PRO A 102 12.09 10.73 -3.72
CA PRO A 102 12.82 10.83 -4.98
C PRO A 102 12.26 11.95 -5.87
N SER A 103 11.01 12.33 -5.70
CA SER A 103 10.35 13.43 -6.42
C SER A 103 9.16 13.97 -5.63
N GLU A 104 8.66 15.14 -6.00
CA GLU A 104 7.43 15.74 -5.45
C GLU A 104 6.14 15.14 -6.03
N SER A 105 6.25 14.30 -7.06
CA SER A 105 5.14 13.61 -7.69
C SER A 105 4.83 12.27 -7.00
N ARG A 106 3.97 11.46 -7.62
CA ARG A 106 3.62 10.13 -7.12
C ARG A 106 4.82 9.18 -7.15
N THR A 107 4.97 8.42 -6.09
CA THR A 107 6.00 7.39 -5.98
C THR A 107 5.36 6.05 -5.63
N TYR A 108 5.70 5.01 -6.36
CA TYR A 108 5.24 3.65 -6.10
C TYR A 108 6.35 2.82 -5.46
N TYR A 109 6.03 2.23 -4.34
CA TYR A 109 6.90 1.33 -3.58
C TYR A 109 6.33 -0.08 -3.64
N GLU A 110 7.15 -1.02 -4.09
CA GLU A 110 6.86 -2.44 -4.06
C GLU A 110 7.97 -3.13 -3.26
N MET A 111 7.62 -3.76 -2.16
CA MET A 111 8.54 -4.51 -1.32
C MET A 111 8.10 -5.96 -1.21
N ASP A 112 9.04 -6.86 -1.40
CA ASP A 112 8.92 -8.29 -1.11
C ASP A 112 10.02 -8.74 -0.15
N ILE A 113 9.64 -9.58 0.81
CA ILE A 113 10.56 -10.23 1.74
C ILE A 113 10.47 -11.74 1.53
N ASP A 114 11.55 -12.31 1.01
CA ASP A 114 11.68 -13.78 0.88
C ASP A 114 12.89 -14.23 1.71
N LYS A 115 12.62 -15.02 2.75
CA LYS A 115 13.64 -15.39 3.76
C LYS A 115 14.32 -14.13 4.30
N ASN A 116 15.65 -14.02 4.15
CA ASN A 116 16.45 -12.88 4.59
C ASN A 116 16.79 -11.87 3.47
N VAL A 117 16.07 -11.90 2.37
CA VAL A 117 16.21 -10.95 1.26
C VAL A 117 15.00 -10.03 1.21
N VAL A 118 15.24 -8.74 1.38
CA VAL A 118 14.27 -7.66 1.21
C VAL A 118 14.50 -7.00 -0.14
N SER A 119 13.57 -7.17 -1.06
CA SER A 119 13.63 -6.60 -2.40
C SER A 119 12.66 -5.43 -2.51
N ILE A 120 13.14 -4.25 -2.83
CA ILE A 120 12.34 -3.03 -2.94
C ILE A 120 12.49 -2.48 -4.36
N LYS A 121 11.36 -2.23 -5.02
CA LYS A 121 11.30 -1.42 -6.24
C LYS A 121 10.70 -0.07 -5.88
N VAL A 122 11.34 0.99 -6.35
CA VAL A 122 10.86 2.35 -6.20
C VAL A 122 10.73 2.97 -7.58
N SER A 123 9.54 3.44 -7.90
CA SER A 123 9.24 4.00 -9.21
C SER A 123 8.57 5.37 -9.08
N ASN A 124 8.97 6.32 -9.91
CA ASN A 124 8.15 7.50 -10.17
C ASN A 124 6.93 7.06 -10.98
N VAL A 125 5.78 7.65 -10.69
CA VAL A 125 4.51 7.34 -11.37
C VAL A 125 4.05 8.58 -12.12
N ASP A 126 4.03 8.47 -13.45
CA ASP A 126 3.37 9.46 -14.30
C ASP A 126 1.91 9.07 -14.47
N TYR A 127 1.05 10.02 -14.22
CA TYR A 127 -0.39 9.84 -14.20
C TYR A 127 -1.04 10.73 -15.25
N THR A 128 -1.72 10.13 -16.20
CA THR A 128 -2.43 10.85 -17.27
C THR A 128 -3.91 10.49 -17.26
N THR A 129 -4.76 11.47 -17.00
CA THR A 129 -6.23 11.30 -17.06
C THR A 129 -6.67 11.14 -18.50
N ILE A 130 -7.40 10.05 -18.78
CA ILE A 130 -8.03 9.76 -20.09
C ILE A 130 -9.50 10.19 -20.09
N LEU A 131 -10.19 9.96 -19.00
CA LEU A 131 -11.59 10.27 -18.85
C LEU A 131 -11.84 10.86 -17.46
N LYS A 132 -12.51 12.02 -17.44
CA LYS A 132 -12.91 12.70 -16.22
C LYS A 132 -14.42 12.80 -16.15
N ASP A 133 -14.98 12.59 -14.97
CA ASP A 133 -16.39 12.88 -14.73
C ASP A 133 -16.64 14.39 -14.83
N LYS A 134 -17.66 14.77 -15.59
CA LYS A 134 -17.96 16.18 -15.85
C LYS A 134 -18.60 16.90 -14.67
N GLN A 135 -19.30 16.16 -13.82
CA GLN A 135 -20.03 16.74 -12.69
C GLN A 135 -19.12 17.01 -11.48
N TRP A 136 -18.26 16.03 -11.15
CA TRP A 136 -17.46 16.05 -9.92
C TRP A 136 -15.96 16.23 -10.18
N GLY A 137 -15.53 16.22 -11.44
CA GLY A 137 -14.14 16.32 -11.81
C GLY A 137 -13.29 15.10 -11.40
N ILE A 138 -13.92 13.96 -11.09
CA ILE A 138 -13.25 12.73 -10.68
C ILE A 138 -12.63 12.04 -11.88
N ASP A 139 -11.41 11.58 -11.75
CA ASP A 139 -10.74 10.79 -12.77
C ASP A 139 -11.33 9.38 -12.83
N LEU A 140 -12.07 9.07 -13.90
CA LEU A 140 -12.72 7.78 -14.13
C LEU A 140 -11.80 6.77 -14.79
N LYS A 141 -10.96 7.25 -15.70
CA LYS A 141 -9.99 6.43 -16.44
C LYS A 141 -8.69 7.19 -16.58
N PHE A 142 -7.59 6.50 -16.33
CA PHE A 142 -6.25 7.07 -16.38
C PHE A 142 -5.25 6.02 -16.82
N ASN A 143 -4.14 6.46 -17.40
CA ASN A 143 -2.94 5.67 -17.61
C ASN A 143 -1.92 5.97 -16.53
N ARG A 144 -1.15 4.97 -16.17
CA ARG A 144 0.05 5.08 -15.36
C ARG A 144 1.23 4.57 -16.16
N SER A 145 2.33 5.32 -16.15
CA SER A 145 3.64 4.84 -16.57
C SER A 145 4.62 4.92 -15.42
N TYR A 146 5.60 4.04 -15.41
CA TYR A 146 6.53 3.88 -14.32
C TYR A 146 7.95 4.05 -14.83
N SER A 147 8.73 4.85 -14.14
CA SER A 147 10.17 4.98 -14.35
C SER A 147 10.92 4.71 -13.05
N VAL A 148 12.15 4.20 -13.15
CA VAL A 148 12.97 3.92 -11.96
C VAL A 148 13.23 5.22 -11.21
N ALA A 149 12.89 5.25 -9.92
CA ALA A 149 13.19 6.38 -9.05
C ALA A 149 14.61 6.28 -8.48
N THR A 150 15.29 7.42 -8.39
CA THR A 150 16.63 7.56 -7.81
C THR A 150 16.71 8.80 -6.92
N GLY A 151 17.69 8.83 -5.99
CA GLY A 151 17.94 10.01 -5.15
C GLY A 151 17.04 10.10 -3.92
N GLY A 152 16.27 9.06 -3.62
CA GLY A 152 15.47 8.98 -2.42
C GLY A 152 16.19 8.34 -1.23
N ARG A 153 15.55 8.41 -0.05
CA ARG A 153 15.99 7.71 1.16
C ARG A 153 14.80 7.02 1.82
N LEU A 154 15.00 5.76 2.20
CA LEU A 154 14.04 4.94 2.93
C LEU A 154 14.62 4.48 4.25
N ARG A 155 13.75 4.24 5.22
CA ARG A 155 14.04 3.41 6.39
C ARG A 155 13.21 2.14 6.27
N VAL A 156 13.87 1.01 6.42
CA VAL A 156 13.23 -0.31 6.49
C VAL A 156 13.28 -0.78 7.94
N TYR A 157 12.11 -1.00 8.51
CA TYR A 157 11.98 -1.59 9.83
C TYR A 157 11.86 -3.11 9.71
N LEU A 158 12.57 -3.85 10.58
CA LEU A 158 12.58 -5.32 10.57
C LEU A 158 12.40 -5.88 11.99
N ASN A 159 11.80 -7.08 12.03
CA ASN A 159 11.69 -7.92 13.23
C ASN A 159 11.78 -9.40 12.83
N ASP A 160 11.71 -10.29 13.82
CA ASP A 160 11.80 -11.74 13.67
C ASP A 160 10.61 -12.39 12.92
N GLN A 161 9.48 -11.65 12.76
CA GLN A 161 8.35 -12.10 11.96
C GLN A 161 8.59 -11.87 10.45
N LEU A 162 9.47 -10.94 10.10
CA LEU A 162 9.78 -10.59 8.71
C LEU A 162 11.01 -11.33 8.20
N VAL A 163 12.08 -11.41 9.01
CA VAL A 163 13.38 -12.00 8.66
C VAL A 163 13.99 -12.75 9.86
N ASN A 164 14.96 -13.62 9.63
CA ASN A 164 15.76 -14.20 10.71
C ASN A 164 16.86 -13.22 11.12
N LEU A 165 16.71 -12.54 12.26
CA LEU A 165 17.68 -11.54 12.75
C LEU A 165 19.02 -12.13 13.18
N ASN A 166 19.15 -13.46 13.33
CA ASN A 166 20.40 -14.14 13.67
C ASN A 166 21.27 -14.42 12.44
N GLU A 167 20.78 -14.15 11.25
CA GLU A 167 21.49 -14.36 9.99
C GLU A 167 21.64 -13.03 9.23
N PRO A 168 22.63 -12.92 8.33
CA PRO A 168 22.75 -11.72 7.49
C PRO A 168 21.48 -11.45 6.69
N VAL A 169 21.04 -10.19 6.72
CA VAL A 169 19.95 -9.68 5.90
C VAL A 169 20.52 -8.98 4.68
N THR A 170 19.95 -9.22 3.52
CA THR A 170 20.27 -8.49 2.28
C THR A 170 19.13 -7.58 1.92
N ILE A 171 19.40 -6.31 1.62
CA ILE A 171 18.40 -5.39 1.08
C ILE A 171 18.83 -4.93 -0.32
N MET A 172 17.92 -5.14 -1.26
CA MET A 172 18.05 -4.73 -2.65
C MET A 172 17.08 -3.57 -2.94
N VAL A 173 17.55 -2.50 -3.55
CA VAL A 173 16.67 -1.44 -4.06
C VAL A 173 16.91 -1.28 -5.56
N ASN A 174 15.86 -1.38 -6.35
CA ASN A 174 15.91 -1.32 -7.81
C ASN A 174 16.97 -2.27 -8.42
N GLY A 175 17.06 -3.49 -7.85
CA GLY A 175 18.02 -4.52 -8.29
C GLY A 175 19.45 -4.33 -7.79
N LYS A 176 19.74 -3.29 -7.01
CA LYS A 176 21.07 -2.98 -6.48
C LYS A 176 21.12 -3.35 -5.00
N GLN A 177 22.16 -4.07 -4.58
CA GLN A 177 22.38 -4.34 -3.16
C GLN A 177 22.81 -3.06 -2.44
N VAL A 178 22.03 -2.63 -1.45
CA VAL A 178 22.27 -1.41 -0.66
C VAL A 178 22.63 -1.72 0.79
N PHE A 179 22.32 -2.94 1.25
CA PHE A 179 22.69 -3.42 2.56
C PHE A 179 22.94 -4.94 2.53
N HIS A 180 23.96 -5.39 3.27
CA HIS A 180 24.18 -6.81 3.60
C HIS A 180 24.91 -6.92 4.93
N GLY A 181 24.33 -7.64 5.88
CA GLY A 181 24.94 -7.85 7.19
C GLY A 181 23.94 -8.25 8.28
N ILE A 182 24.45 -8.43 9.49
CA ILE A 182 23.60 -8.70 10.67
C ILE A 182 22.85 -7.43 11.05
N ALA A 183 21.54 -7.53 11.06
CA ALA A 183 20.63 -6.46 11.46
C ALA A 183 20.54 -6.42 12.99
N LYS A 184 21.19 -5.43 13.60
CA LYS A 184 21.27 -5.31 15.06
C LYS A 184 20.04 -4.66 15.64
N ALA A 185 19.49 -5.25 16.68
CA ALA A 185 18.39 -4.66 17.44
C ALA A 185 18.86 -3.41 18.20
N ASP A 186 17.99 -2.39 18.23
CA ASP A 186 18.19 -1.12 18.88
C ASP A 186 16.91 -0.64 19.54
N LEU A 187 17.01 -0.23 20.80
CA LEU A 187 15.85 0.31 21.54
C LEU A 187 15.30 1.57 20.90
N GLN A 188 16.16 2.40 20.30
CA GLN A 188 15.71 3.62 19.62
C GLN A 188 14.84 3.29 18.40
N ALA A 189 15.15 2.21 17.66
CA ALA A 189 14.31 1.74 16.56
C ALA A 189 12.91 1.33 17.04
N MET A 190 12.82 0.64 18.19
CA MET A 190 11.54 0.27 18.80
C MET A 190 10.73 1.51 19.20
N VAL A 191 11.36 2.47 19.85
CA VAL A 191 10.70 3.73 20.26
C VAL A 191 10.21 4.51 19.05
N ASN A 192 11.06 4.67 18.03
CA ASN A 192 10.72 5.44 16.82
C ASN A 192 9.59 4.79 16.06
N SER A 193 9.60 3.47 15.86
CA SER A 193 8.53 2.77 15.14
C SER A 193 7.21 2.80 15.91
N CYS A 194 7.25 2.70 17.24
CA CYS A 194 6.07 2.84 18.08
C CYS A 194 5.48 4.26 17.97
N ALA A 195 6.32 5.29 18.03
CA ALA A 195 5.90 6.70 17.93
C ALA A 195 5.34 7.03 16.54
N GLU A 196 5.93 6.51 15.45
CA GLU A 196 5.48 6.74 14.08
C GLU A 196 4.09 6.19 13.82
N TYR A 197 3.82 4.98 14.29
CA TYR A 197 2.59 4.27 13.93
C TYR A 197 1.51 4.27 15.01
N PHE A 198 1.85 4.57 16.27
CA PHE A 198 0.96 4.44 17.44
C PHE A 198 0.25 3.07 17.48
N ASP A 199 0.94 2.02 17.02
CA ASP A 199 0.39 0.68 16.85
C ASP A 199 1.28 -0.32 17.59
N PRO A 200 0.82 -0.94 18.68
CA PRO A 200 1.62 -1.88 19.47
C PRO A 200 2.05 -3.12 18.68
N CYS A 201 1.36 -3.43 17.56
CA CYS A 201 1.77 -4.51 16.65
C CYS A 201 2.86 -4.07 15.67
N ARG A 202 3.29 -2.81 15.66
CA ARG A 202 4.30 -2.27 14.75
C ARG A 202 5.52 -1.74 15.50
N VAL A 203 5.94 -2.46 16.51
CA VAL A 203 7.20 -2.19 17.22
C VAL A 203 8.29 -3.03 16.57
N TYR A 204 9.30 -2.35 15.98
CA TYR A 204 10.37 -3.00 15.24
C TYR A 204 11.70 -2.77 15.96
N PRO A 205 12.44 -3.85 16.31
CA PRO A 205 13.74 -3.72 16.97
C PRO A 205 14.86 -3.25 16.04
N VAL A 206 14.68 -3.32 14.73
CA VAL A 206 15.69 -2.96 13.74
C VAL A 206 15.17 -1.87 12.81
N ALA A 207 16.02 -0.88 12.55
CA ALA A 207 15.81 0.16 11.55
C ALA A 207 17.08 0.32 10.69
N ILE A 208 16.94 0.24 9.37
CA ILE A 208 18.05 0.37 8.42
C ILE A 208 17.70 1.51 7.45
N ASP A 209 18.55 2.55 7.48
CA ASP A 209 18.42 3.71 6.58
C ASP A 209 19.17 3.45 5.28
N LEU A 210 18.52 3.67 4.17
CA LEU A 210 18.98 3.36 2.83
C LEU A 210 18.89 4.61 1.94
N ALA A 211 19.87 4.80 1.06
CA ALA A 211 19.81 5.74 -0.05
C ALA A 211 19.82 4.96 -1.38
N TYR A 212 19.10 5.45 -2.40
CA TYR A 212 18.96 4.80 -3.70
C TYR A 212 18.85 5.80 -4.86
#